data_88c97148efdc26120bb9ca8f018bb7df
#
_entry.id   88c97148efdc26120bb9ca8f018bb7df
#
_cell.length_a   1.000
_cell.length_b   1.000
_cell.length_c   1.000
_cell.angle_alpha   90.00
_cell.angle_beta   90.00
_cell.angle_gamma   90.00
#
_symmetry.space_group_name_H-M   'P 1'
#
loop_
_entity.id
_entity.type
_entity.pdbx_description
1 polymer ?
#
loop_
_entity_poly.entity_id
_entity_poly.type
_entity_poly.pdbx_seq_one_letter_code
_entity_poly.pdbx_strand_id
1 'polypeptide(L)'
;GVTSFASILFTAAIIGARFPLNINRPDVVLVDCLDSEGDNSIQFDHAFAAETACHYLISQGRRQIALIHPQSSGFADQVLLGYKHALEKNFLPFNRNLVFLDNTSPSVAVQELVNNATTLNFNALLVSDEQQAQRVVPQLQAFNRAVPQNVMVFSLAGSLQLPGIPTIPAIEYSMDAMASRIVNWLTEKTDNPGGSPLRGDLIIPKH
;
A
#
# COMPACT_ATOMS: atom_id res chain seq x y z
N GLY A 1 1.56 16.70 -44.74
CA GLY A 1 2.17 16.48 -43.45
C GLY A 1 1.70 17.46 -42.38
N VAL A 2 0.39 17.50 -42.02
CA VAL A 2 -0.13 18.40 -40.96
C VAL A 2 -1.06 17.62 -39.98
N THR A 3 -0.86 16.32 -39.86
CA THR A 3 -1.76 15.49 -38.99
C THR A 3 -1.17 15.09 -37.64
N SER A 4 0.04 15.57 -37.29
CA SER A 4 0.73 15.10 -36.08
C SER A 4 0.53 15.96 -34.82
N PHE A 5 0.06 17.18 -34.91
CA PHE A 5 -0.04 18.09 -33.76
C PHE A 5 -1.38 18.02 -33.01
N ALA A 6 -2.43 17.54 -33.65
CA ALA A 6 -3.76 17.51 -32.98
C ALA A 6 -3.96 16.37 -32.02
N SER A 7 -3.18 15.28 -32.07
CA SER A 7 -3.31 14.12 -31.20
C SER A 7 -2.62 14.26 -29.84
N ILE A 8 -1.69 15.20 -29.69
CA ILE A 8 -0.96 15.41 -28.43
C ILE A 8 -1.76 16.28 -27.45
N LEU A 9 -2.71 17.05 -27.92
CA LEU A 9 -3.47 18.03 -27.12
C LEU A 9 -4.51 17.43 -26.16
N PHE A 10 -4.77 16.13 -26.21
CA PHE A 10 -5.82 15.48 -25.41
C PHE A 10 -5.34 14.27 -24.60
N THR A 11 -4.04 14.06 -24.51
CA THR A 11 -3.50 12.95 -23.71
C THR A 11 -3.52 13.30 -22.25
N ALA A 12 -4.06 12.41 -21.42
CA ALA A 12 -4.17 12.60 -19.99
C ALA A 12 -3.72 11.36 -19.22
N ALA A 13 -3.16 11.58 -18.03
CA ALA A 13 -2.95 10.54 -17.03
C ALA A 13 -3.88 10.79 -15.84
N ILE A 14 -4.64 9.76 -15.43
CA ILE A 14 -5.46 9.80 -14.22
C ILE A 14 -4.80 8.88 -13.22
N ILE A 15 -4.45 9.42 -12.05
CA ILE A 15 -3.68 8.71 -11.04
C ILE A 15 -4.50 8.55 -9.77
N GLY A 16 -4.55 7.33 -9.25
CA GLY A 16 -5.08 7.04 -7.92
C GLY A 16 -6.59 7.26 -7.76
N ALA A 17 -7.40 7.22 -8.83
CA ALA A 17 -8.85 7.33 -8.70
C ALA A 17 -9.43 6.11 -7.97
N ARG A 18 -10.24 6.37 -6.93
CA ARG A 18 -10.85 5.36 -6.06
C ARG A 18 -12.35 5.18 -6.33
N PHE A 19 -12.80 5.49 -7.54
CA PHE A 19 -14.15 5.25 -8.05
C PHE A 19 -14.06 4.64 -9.44
N PRO A 20 -15.02 3.82 -9.85
CA PRO A 20 -15.01 3.18 -11.16
C PRO A 20 -14.93 4.23 -12.28
N LEU A 21 -13.91 4.09 -13.13
CA LEU A 21 -13.71 4.94 -14.30
C LEU A 21 -14.03 4.12 -15.54
N ASN A 22 -15.20 4.35 -16.14
CA ASN A 22 -15.54 3.76 -17.43
C ASN A 22 -14.93 4.59 -18.57
N ILE A 23 -13.58 4.65 -18.60
CA ILE A 23 -12.82 5.42 -19.58
C ILE A 23 -12.10 4.44 -20.51
N ASN A 24 -12.71 4.21 -21.67
CA ASN A 24 -12.09 3.46 -22.76
C ASN A 24 -11.62 4.44 -23.86
N ARG A 25 -10.56 5.20 -23.56
CA ARG A 25 -9.97 6.19 -24.47
C ARG A 25 -8.50 5.89 -24.69
N PRO A 26 -8.05 5.80 -25.97
CA PRO A 26 -6.66 5.46 -26.30
C PRO A 26 -5.66 6.58 -25.97
N ASP A 27 -6.14 7.75 -25.57
CA ASP A 27 -5.36 8.93 -25.21
C ASP A 27 -5.33 9.19 -23.69
N VAL A 28 -5.88 8.25 -22.89
CA VAL A 28 -5.89 8.34 -21.41
C VAL A 28 -5.23 7.11 -20.82
N VAL A 29 -4.20 7.32 -19.98
CA VAL A 29 -3.61 6.27 -19.16
C VAL A 29 -4.15 6.33 -17.73
N LEU A 30 -4.53 5.19 -17.19
CA LEU A 30 -4.99 5.04 -15.82
C LEU A 30 -3.85 4.47 -14.97
N VAL A 31 -3.51 5.14 -13.86
CA VAL A 31 -2.42 4.69 -12.98
C VAL A 31 -2.99 4.41 -11.60
N ASP A 32 -2.87 3.17 -11.16
CA ASP A 32 -3.35 2.69 -9.87
C ASP A 32 -4.79 3.14 -9.55
N CYS A 33 -5.65 3.08 -10.58
CA CYS A 33 -7.06 3.42 -10.47
C CYS A 33 -7.89 2.17 -10.17
N LEU A 34 -8.98 2.34 -9.40
CA LEU A 34 -9.92 1.27 -9.12
C LEU A 34 -10.59 0.81 -10.42
N ASP A 35 -10.75 -0.51 -10.55
CA ASP A 35 -11.41 -1.17 -11.71
C ASP A 35 -10.84 -0.75 -13.09
N SER A 36 -9.59 -0.30 -13.12
CA SER A 36 -8.92 0.03 -14.37
C SER A 36 -8.27 -1.22 -14.97
N GLU A 37 -9.09 -2.15 -15.40
CA GLU A 37 -8.65 -3.28 -16.22
C GLU A 37 -8.65 -2.87 -17.69
N GLY A 38 -7.49 -2.91 -18.34
CA GLY A 38 -7.39 -2.58 -19.74
C GLY A 38 -5.96 -2.29 -20.20
N ASP A 39 -5.80 -2.21 -21.49
CA ASP A 39 -4.48 -2.02 -22.15
C ASP A 39 -3.84 -0.65 -21.85
N ASN A 40 -4.61 0.29 -21.28
CA ASN A 40 -4.17 1.64 -20.93
C ASN A 40 -4.05 1.83 -19.42
N SER A 41 -3.90 0.77 -18.62
CA SER A 41 -3.75 0.86 -17.17
C SER A 41 -2.37 0.44 -16.69
N ILE A 42 -1.82 1.19 -15.73
CA ILE A 42 -0.60 0.87 -14.99
C ILE A 42 -1.01 0.60 -13.54
N GLN A 43 -0.77 -0.60 -13.05
CA GLN A 43 -1.16 -1.02 -11.70
C GLN A 43 0.06 -1.14 -10.79
N PHE A 44 -0.13 -0.87 -9.48
CA PHE A 44 0.81 -1.26 -8.44
C PHE A 44 0.52 -2.67 -7.93
N ASP A 45 1.56 -3.40 -7.54
CA ASP A 45 1.44 -4.76 -6.99
C ASP A 45 1.20 -4.68 -5.46
N HIS A 46 -0.04 -4.37 -5.07
CA HIS A 46 -0.43 -4.24 -3.68
C HIS A 46 -0.32 -5.55 -2.89
N ALA A 47 -0.54 -6.69 -3.55
CA ALA A 47 -0.35 -7.99 -2.92
C ALA A 47 1.14 -8.25 -2.62
N PHE A 48 2.02 -7.97 -3.57
CA PHE A 48 3.47 -8.09 -3.36
C PHE A 48 3.98 -7.14 -2.26
N ALA A 49 3.45 -5.91 -2.21
CA ALA A 49 3.79 -4.94 -1.16
C ALA A 49 3.45 -5.48 0.23
N ALA A 50 2.23 -5.98 0.41
CA ALA A 50 1.80 -6.56 1.68
C ALA A 50 2.59 -7.83 2.06
N GLU A 51 2.88 -8.71 1.09
CA GLU A 51 3.70 -9.90 1.29
C GLU A 51 5.13 -9.53 1.72
N THR A 52 5.75 -8.57 1.03
CA THR A 52 7.11 -8.08 1.35
C THR A 52 7.16 -7.45 2.75
N ALA A 53 6.18 -6.63 3.10
CA ALA A 53 6.07 -6.03 4.42
C ALA A 53 5.96 -7.07 5.54
N CYS A 54 5.11 -8.08 5.35
CA CYS A 54 4.96 -9.18 6.30
C CYS A 54 6.24 -10.01 6.44
N HIS A 55 6.91 -10.36 5.35
CA HIS A 55 8.19 -11.07 5.40
C HIS A 55 9.24 -10.28 6.16
N TYR A 56 9.33 -8.96 5.95
CA TYR A 56 10.21 -8.11 6.73
C TYR A 56 9.88 -8.15 8.22
N LEU A 57 8.62 -7.92 8.61
CA LEU A 57 8.20 -7.98 10.02
C LEU A 57 8.50 -9.33 10.66
N ILE A 58 8.26 -10.41 9.94
CA ILE A 58 8.55 -11.78 10.41
C ILE A 58 10.06 -11.99 10.60
N SER A 59 10.89 -11.47 9.69
CA SER A 59 12.36 -11.50 9.82
C SER A 59 12.85 -10.74 11.05
N GLN A 60 12.11 -9.72 11.50
CA GLN A 60 12.34 -8.97 12.73
C GLN A 60 11.75 -9.66 13.98
N GLY A 61 11.34 -10.91 13.88
CA GLY A 61 10.78 -11.70 14.97
C GLY A 61 9.32 -11.38 15.31
N ARG A 62 8.61 -10.61 14.47
CA ARG A 62 7.21 -10.28 14.71
C ARG A 62 6.31 -11.41 14.20
N ARG A 63 5.42 -11.92 15.04
CA ARG A 63 4.59 -13.10 14.73
C ARG A 63 3.09 -12.83 14.81
N GLN A 64 2.68 -11.77 15.50
CA GLN A 64 1.29 -11.34 15.68
C GLN A 64 1.12 -9.99 14.99
N ILE A 65 0.87 -10.03 13.69
CA ILE A 65 0.84 -8.87 12.82
C ILE A 65 -0.61 -8.42 12.64
N ALA A 66 -0.95 -7.21 13.07
CA ALA A 66 -2.25 -6.62 12.77
C ALA A 66 -2.20 -5.89 11.42
N LEU A 67 -3.34 -5.81 10.74
CA LEU A 67 -3.52 -5.11 9.47
C LEU A 67 -4.68 -4.12 9.59
N ILE A 68 -4.40 -2.85 9.32
CA ILE A 68 -5.41 -1.79 9.18
C ILE A 68 -5.31 -1.25 7.77
N HIS A 69 -6.35 -1.46 6.96
CA HIS A 69 -6.41 -0.99 5.58
C HIS A 69 -7.85 -0.64 5.20
N PRO A 70 -8.16 0.60 4.80
CA PRO A 70 -9.54 0.97 4.52
C PRO A 70 -10.07 0.26 3.27
N GLN A 71 -11.27 -0.30 3.37
CA GLN A 71 -11.99 -0.91 2.24
C GLN A 71 -12.17 0.08 1.08
N SER A 72 -12.37 1.35 1.41
CA SER A 72 -12.54 2.44 0.44
C SER A 72 -11.32 2.67 -0.47
N SER A 73 -10.16 2.08 -0.16
CA SER A 73 -8.99 2.14 -1.04
C SER A 73 -9.20 1.38 -2.35
N GLY A 74 -10.11 0.39 -2.38
CA GLY A 74 -10.34 -0.50 -3.51
C GLY A 74 -9.32 -1.64 -3.64
N PHE A 75 -8.20 -1.59 -2.90
CA PHE A 75 -7.13 -2.60 -2.97
C PHE A 75 -7.03 -3.49 -1.72
N ALA A 76 -7.99 -3.36 -0.81
CA ALA A 76 -8.00 -4.10 0.45
C ALA A 76 -7.91 -5.63 0.25
N ASP A 77 -8.57 -6.15 -0.77
CA ASP A 77 -8.54 -7.59 -1.08
C ASP A 77 -7.17 -8.05 -1.57
N GLN A 78 -6.48 -7.25 -2.38
CA GLN A 78 -5.12 -7.55 -2.84
C GLN A 78 -4.13 -7.50 -1.67
N VAL A 79 -4.24 -6.49 -0.80
CA VAL A 79 -3.43 -6.38 0.42
C VAL A 79 -3.68 -7.58 1.34
N LEU A 80 -4.93 -7.96 1.55
CA LEU A 80 -5.29 -9.13 2.36
C LEU A 80 -4.73 -10.43 1.77
N LEU A 81 -4.75 -10.57 0.45
CA LEU A 81 -4.17 -11.72 -0.24
C LEU A 81 -2.68 -11.84 0.04
N GLY A 82 -1.92 -10.76 -0.15
CA GLY A 82 -0.47 -10.74 0.12
C GLY A 82 -0.14 -10.99 1.60
N TYR A 83 -0.93 -10.40 2.51
CA TYR A 83 -0.80 -10.64 3.94
C TYR A 83 -1.00 -12.12 4.30
N LYS A 84 -2.08 -12.76 3.82
CA LYS A 84 -2.34 -14.19 4.06
C LYS A 84 -1.25 -15.08 3.48
N HIS A 85 -0.78 -14.77 2.27
CA HIS A 85 0.27 -15.52 1.59
C HIS A 85 1.57 -15.51 2.40
N ALA A 86 1.96 -14.35 2.93
CA ALA A 86 3.14 -14.24 3.78
C ALA A 86 3.01 -15.05 5.08
N LEU A 87 1.84 -15.02 5.72
CA LEU A 87 1.60 -15.83 6.92
C LEU A 87 1.71 -17.31 6.61
N GLU A 88 1.07 -17.79 5.55
CA GLU A 88 1.08 -19.19 5.13
C GLU A 88 2.51 -19.66 4.85
N LYS A 89 3.28 -18.92 4.07
CA LYS A 89 4.69 -19.24 3.75
C LYS A 89 5.59 -19.33 4.99
N ASN A 90 5.22 -18.66 6.06
CA ASN A 90 5.96 -18.64 7.32
C ASN A 90 5.31 -19.52 8.41
N PHE A 91 4.34 -20.34 8.06
CA PHE A 91 3.63 -21.25 8.99
C PHE A 91 2.99 -20.50 10.16
N LEU A 92 2.50 -19.27 9.94
CA LEU A 92 1.80 -18.48 10.93
C LEU A 92 0.28 -18.58 10.73
N PRO A 93 -0.51 -18.74 11.80
CA PRO A 93 -1.96 -18.81 11.67
C PRO A 93 -2.55 -17.45 11.30
N PHE A 94 -3.54 -17.47 10.40
CA PHE A 94 -4.37 -16.31 10.14
C PHE A 94 -5.35 -16.07 11.28
N ASN A 95 -5.33 -14.87 11.86
CA ASN A 95 -6.28 -14.45 12.89
C ASN A 95 -7.13 -13.27 12.37
N ARG A 96 -8.42 -13.52 12.14
CA ARG A 96 -9.35 -12.50 11.63
C ARG A 96 -9.47 -11.29 12.54
N ASN A 97 -9.30 -11.47 13.86
CA ASN A 97 -9.40 -10.39 14.84
C ASN A 97 -8.21 -9.40 14.81
N LEU A 98 -7.17 -9.69 14.04
CA LEU A 98 -6.05 -8.78 13.78
C LEU A 98 -6.24 -7.97 12.48
N VAL A 99 -7.36 -8.11 11.77
CA VAL A 99 -7.55 -7.55 10.43
C VAL A 99 -8.75 -6.61 10.40
N PHE A 100 -8.48 -5.35 10.11
CA PHE A 100 -9.44 -4.24 10.02
C PHE A 100 -9.42 -3.70 8.58
N LEU A 101 -10.36 -4.17 7.76
CA LEU A 101 -10.49 -3.78 6.35
C LEU A 101 -11.76 -2.98 6.09
N ASP A 102 -12.59 -2.78 7.09
CA ASP A 102 -13.80 -1.97 7.00
C ASP A 102 -13.46 -0.47 7.09
N ASN A 103 -14.50 0.37 7.11
CA ASN A 103 -14.35 1.81 7.29
C ASN A 103 -14.06 2.21 8.76
N THR A 104 -13.65 1.26 9.60
CA THR A 104 -13.21 1.54 10.96
C THR A 104 -12.03 2.51 10.90
N SER A 105 -12.12 3.61 11.64
CA SER A 105 -11.00 4.54 11.67
C SER A 105 -9.77 3.88 12.29
N PRO A 106 -8.55 4.20 11.82
CA PRO A 106 -7.32 3.64 12.39
C PRO A 106 -7.22 3.78 13.91
N SER A 107 -7.75 4.88 14.46
CA SER A 107 -7.78 5.12 15.90
C SER A 107 -8.67 4.15 16.66
N VAL A 108 -9.83 3.80 16.10
CA VAL A 108 -10.74 2.80 16.70
C VAL A 108 -10.12 1.41 16.62
N ALA A 109 -9.53 1.05 15.48
CA ALA A 109 -8.85 -0.23 15.31
C ALA A 109 -7.69 -0.41 16.32
N VAL A 110 -6.87 0.63 16.53
CA VAL A 110 -5.79 0.60 17.53
C VAL A 110 -6.36 0.45 18.95
N GLN A 111 -7.46 1.16 19.27
CA GLN A 111 -8.12 1.02 20.57
C GLN A 111 -8.62 -0.41 20.82
N GLU A 112 -9.24 -1.04 19.81
CA GLU A 112 -9.70 -2.43 19.91
C GLU A 112 -8.55 -3.41 20.09
N LEU A 113 -7.45 -3.23 19.31
CA LEU A 113 -6.25 -4.05 19.44
C LEU A 113 -5.63 -3.94 20.83
N VAL A 114 -5.57 -2.74 21.41
CA VAL A 114 -5.00 -2.52 22.73
C VAL A 114 -5.92 -3.07 23.83
N ASN A 115 -7.22 -2.88 23.74
CA ASN A 115 -8.19 -3.39 24.69
C ASN A 115 -8.19 -4.94 24.74
N ASN A 116 -7.89 -5.58 23.62
CA ASN A 116 -7.81 -7.04 23.50
C ASN A 116 -6.35 -7.56 23.53
N ALA A 117 -5.40 -6.75 23.96
CA ALA A 117 -3.96 -7.08 23.88
C ALA A 117 -3.57 -8.36 24.65
N THR A 118 -4.29 -8.72 25.71
CA THR A 118 -4.08 -9.97 26.45
C THR A 118 -4.41 -11.21 25.63
N THR A 119 -5.37 -11.09 24.71
CA THR A 119 -5.82 -12.19 23.84
C THR A 119 -5.13 -12.15 22.48
N LEU A 120 -5.00 -10.96 21.90
CA LEU A 120 -4.46 -10.79 20.54
C LEU A 120 -2.93 -10.71 20.53
N ASN A 121 -2.33 -10.14 21.58
CA ASN A 121 -0.88 -10.02 21.78
C ASN A 121 -0.12 -9.54 20.51
N PHE A 122 -0.70 -8.57 19.77
CA PHE A 122 -0.08 -8.07 18.55
C PHE A 122 1.25 -7.36 18.84
N ASN A 123 2.23 -7.57 17.99
CA ASN A 123 3.57 -7.00 18.10
C ASN A 123 4.08 -6.35 16.80
N ALA A 124 3.23 -6.32 15.78
CA ALA A 124 3.42 -5.53 14.57
C ALA A 124 2.10 -5.02 14.03
N LEU A 125 2.15 -3.93 13.26
CA LEU A 125 1.00 -3.29 12.66
C LEU A 125 1.35 -2.84 11.22
N LEU A 126 0.63 -3.39 10.25
CA LEU A 126 0.61 -2.90 8.87
C LEU A 126 -0.45 -1.82 8.72
N VAL A 127 -0.11 -0.69 8.13
CA VAL A 127 -1.03 0.39 7.78
C VAL A 127 -0.95 0.69 6.28
N SER A 128 -2.03 1.23 5.70
CA SER A 128 -2.11 1.45 4.25
C SER A 128 -1.08 2.46 3.74
N ASP A 129 -0.81 3.49 4.52
CA ASP A 129 0.02 4.62 4.09
C ASP A 129 0.63 5.39 5.26
N GLU A 130 1.47 6.36 4.92
CA GLU A 130 2.13 7.23 5.90
C GLU A 130 1.16 8.07 6.74
N GLN A 131 0.01 8.47 6.18
CA GLN A 131 -0.97 9.26 6.92
C GLN A 131 -1.63 8.45 8.03
N GLN A 132 -1.89 7.16 7.76
CA GLN A 132 -2.37 6.26 8.81
C GLN A 132 -1.28 6.03 9.87
N ALA A 133 -0.04 5.86 9.46
CA ALA A 133 1.07 5.73 10.39
C ALA A 133 1.19 6.94 11.32
N GLN A 134 1.03 8.16 10.80
CA GLN A 134 1.01 9.41 11.59
C GLN A 134 -0.05 9.40 12.70
N ARG A 135 -1.16 8.75 12.47
CA ARG A 135 -2.27 8.65 13.45
C ARG A 135 -2.06 7.55 14.46
N VAL A 136 -1.59 6.38 14.03
CA VAL A 136 -1.50 5.21 14.90
C VAL A 136 -0.26 5.21 15.79
N VAL A 137 0.89 5.76 15.34
CA VAL A 137 2.13 5.75 16.13
C VAL A 137 1.98 6.53 17.44
N PRO A 138 1.54 7.81 17.44
CA PRO A 138 1.32 8.54 18.70
C PRO A 138 0.28 7.87 19.61
N GLN A 139 -0.74 7.26 19.03
CA GLN A 139 -1.78 6.57 19.79
C GLN A 139 -1.23 5.32 20.49
N LEU A 140 -0.42 4.50 19.80
CA LEU A 140 0.26 3.36 20.43
C LEU A 140 1.15 3.81 21.59
N GLN A 141 1.91 4.89 21.40
CA GLN A 141 2.74 5.47 22.44
C GLN A 141 1.92 5.94 23.64
N ALA A 142 0.75 6.57 23.42
CA ALA A 142 -0.16 6.98 24.47
C ALA A 142 -0.72 5.80 25.28
N PHE A 143 -0.80 4.62 24.67
CA PHE A 143 -1.15 3.34 25.34
C PHE A 143 0.06 2.59 25.91
N ASN A 144 1.21 3.25 26.06
CA ASN A 144 2.46 2.66 26.54
C ASN A 144 2.96 1.49 25.66
N ARG A 145 2.63 1.52 24.36
CA ARG A 145 3.16 0.60 23.35
C ARG A 145 4.27 1.31 22.56
N ALA A 146 5.50 1.13 23.03
CA ALA A 146 6.66 1.76 22.37
C ALA A 146 6.83 1.24 20.94
N VAL A 147 7.08 2.18 20.01
CA VAL A 147 7.37 1.89 18.61
C VAL A 147 8.84 2.19 18.35
N PRO A 148 9.64 1.26 17.84
CA PRO A 148 9.28 -0.09 17.35
C PRO A 148 9.37 -1.20 18.38
N GLN A 149 9.72 -0.94 19.65
CA GLN A 149 10.10 -1.96 20.63
C GLN A 149 8.96 -2.94 20.94
N ASN A 150 7.80 -2.43 21.33
CA ASN A 150 6.62 -3.25 21.63
C ASN A 150 5.85 -3.59 20.36
N VAL A 151 5.62 -2.61 19.49
CA VAL A 151 4.89 -2.77 18.25
C VAL A 151 5.69 -2.16 17.11
N MET A 152 6.08 -2.95 16.13
CA MET A 152 6.70 -2.44 14.92
C MET A 152 5.62 -2.04 13.93
N VAL A 153 5.57 -0.76 13.55
CA VAL A 153 4.64 -0.25 12.54
C VAL A 153 5.31 -0.27 11.18
N PHE A 154 4.57 -0.64 10.15
CA PHE A 154 5.02 -0.68 8.76
C PHE A 154 4.00 0.01 7.84
N SER A 155 4.44 0.89 6.95
CA SER A 155 3.61 1.58 5.95
C SER A 155 3.66 0.85 4.60
N LEU A 156 2.50 0.52 4.04
CA LEU A 156 2.40 -0.10 2.71
C LEU A 156 2.62 0.88 1.56
N ALA A 157 2.57 2.20 1.83
CA ALA A 157 2.87 3.23 0.85
C ALA A 157 3.49 4.47 1.51
N GLY A 158 4.73 4.79 1.13
CA GLY A 158 5.47 5.94 1.60
C GLY A 158 6.08 5.81 2.99
N SER A 159 7.23 6.44 3.18
CA SER A 159 7.97 6.45 4.43
C SER A 159 7.64 7.70 5.25
N LEU A 160 7.41 7.51 6.55
CA LEU A 160 7.15 8.60 7.47
C LEU A 160 8.45 9.13 8.07
N GLN A 161 8.70 10.43 7.88
CA GLN A 161 9.79 11.16 8.53
C GLN A 161 9.25 12.42 9.20
N LEU A 162 8.73 12.29 10.41
CA LEU A 162 8.26 13.43 11.19
C LEU A 162 9.11 13.63 12.45
N PRO A 163 9.34 14.88 12.87
CA PRO A 163 10.02 15.16 14.13
C PRO A 163 9.29 14.50 15.31
N GLY A 164 10.04 13.76 16.13
CA GLY A 164 9.51 13.10 17.32
C GLY A 164 8.75 11.78 17.07
N ILE A 165 8.61 11.38 15.81
CA ILE A 165 8.05 10.06 15.45
C ILE A 165 9.18 9.18 14.93
N PRO A 166 9.32 7.92 15.42
CA PRO A 166 10.33 7.01 14.89
C PRO A 166 10.13 6.81 13.39
N THR A 167 11.23 6.80 12.63
CA THR A 167 11.16 6.42 11.23
C THR A 167 10.69 4.96 11.14
N ILE A 168 9.67 4.70 10.35
CA ILE A 168 9.11 3.38 10.17
C ILE A 168 9.51 2.78 8.82
N PRO A 169 9.66 1.46 8.70
CA PRO A 169 9.86 0.80 7.42
C PRO A 169 8.63 0.95 6.53
N ALA A 170 8.85 1.00 5.22
CA ALA A 170 7.79 1.24 4.25
C ALA A 170 8.06 0.57 2.90
N ILE A 171 7.01 0.45 2.09
CA ILE A 171 7.12 0.24 0.65
C ILE A 171 7.09 1.59 -0.04
N GLU A 172 8.04 1.85 -0.93
CA GLU A 172 8.11 3.06 -1.73
C GLU A 172 8.05 2.73 -3.22
N TYR A 173 7.08 3.29 -3.91
CA TYR A 173 6.96 3.11 -5.35
C TYR A 173 7.76 4.18 -6.09
N SER A 174 8.57 3.76 -7.07
CA SER A 174 9.39 4.67 -7.86
C SER A 174 8.51 5.52 -8.78
N MET A 175 8.46 6.82 -8.49
CA MET A 175 7.78 7.81 -9.33
C MET A 175 8.45 7.91 -10.70
N ASP A 176 9.77 7.73 -10.78
CA ASP A 176 10.51 7.75 -12.05
C ASP A 176 10.16 6.54 -12.92
N ALA A 177 10.01 5.35 -12.32
CA ALA A 177 9.58 4.17 -13.05
C ALA A 177 8.14 4.32 -13.57
N MET A 178 7.25 4.91 -12.77
CA MET A 178 5.88 5.22 -13.17
C MET A 178 5.87 6.25 -14.30
N ALA A 179 6.58 7.35 -14.14
CA ALA A 179 6.67 8.41 -15.15
C ALA A 179 7.24 7.87 -16.48
N SER A 180 8.30 7.06 -16.41
CA SER A 180 8.89 6.43 -17.59
C SER A 180 7.89 5.56 -18.35
N ARG A 181 7.08 4.76 -17.63
CA ARG A 181 6.03 3.95 -18.27
C ARG A 181 4.95 4.81 -18.94
N ILE A 182 4.53 5.89 -18.28
CA ILE A 182 3.56 6.84 -18.83
C ILE A 182 4.13 7.47 -20.13
N VAL A 183 5.37 7.96 -20.08
CA VAL A 183 6.01 8.59 -21.23
C VAL A 183 6.17 7.60 -22.39
N ASN A 184 6.66 6.40 -22.13
CA ASN A 184 6.82 5.37 -23.16
C ASN A 184 5.49 5.02 -23.83
N TRP A 185 4.42 4.89 -23.03
CA TRP A 185 3.10 4.63 -23.58
C TRP A 185 2.61 5.79 -24.48
N LEU A 186 2.85 7.04 -24.05
CA LEU A 186 2.45 8.22 -24.80
C LEU A 186 3.22 8.37 -26.13
N THR A 187 4.50 7.98 -26.14
CA THR A 187 5.39 8.19 -27.29
C THR A 187 5.38 7.02 -28.28
N GLU A 188 5.36 5.80 -27.76
CA GLU A 188 5.54 4.58 -28.56
C GLU A 188 4.22 3.92 -28.96
N LYS A 189 3.07 4.38 -28.40
CA LYS A 189 1.76 3.74 -28.57
C LYS A 189 1.83 2.22 -28.48
N THR A 190 2.57 1.74 -27.49
CA THR A 190 2.70 0.30 -27.24
C THR A 190 1.31 -0.28 -26.96
N ASP A 191 0.98 -1.40 -27.58
CA ASP A 191 -0.33 -2.05 -27.48
C ASP A 191 -0.67 -2.51 -26.04
N ASN A 192 0.29 -2.44 -25.11
CA ASN A 192 0.10 -2.76 -23.70
C ASN A 192 1.00 -1.91 -22.77
N PRO A 193 0.58 -0.70 -22.35
CA PRO A 193 1.33 0.13 -21.41
C PRO A 193 1.40 -0.47 -20.01
N GLY A 194 0.44 -1.34 -19.66
CA GLY A 194 0.30 -1.91 -18.32
C GLY A 194 1.48 -2.80 -17.94
N GLY A 195 1.88 -3.70 -18.82
CA GLY A 195 2.93 -4.66 -18.50
C GLY A 195 2.67 -5.39 -17.17
N SER A 196 3.72 -5.85 -16.51
CA SER A 196 3.60 -6.37 -15.13
C SER A 196 3.33 -5.22 -14.16
N PRO A 197 2.54 -5.43 -13.09
CA PRO A 197 2.33 -4.43 -12.04
C PRO A 197 3.65 -3.88 -11.49
N LEU A 198 3.68 -2.59 -11.16
CA LEU A 198 4.84 -1.94 -10.57
C LEU A 198 5.02 -2.44 -9.13
N ARG A 199 6.22 -2.90 -8.81
CA ARG A 199 6.60 -3.29 -7.46
C ARG A 199 7.31 -2.15 -6.77
N GLY A 200 6.94 -1.91 -5.52
CA GLY A 200 7.63 -0.95 -4.67
C GLY A 200 8.85 -1.57 -4.01
N ASP A 201 9.79 -0.70 -3.64
CA ASP A 201 11.02 -1.06 -2.94
C ASP A 201 10.81 -1.02 -1.42
N LEU A 202 11.42 -1.96 -0.72
CA LEU A 202 11.45 -1.98 0.75
C LEU A 202 12.43 -0.93 1.27
N ILE A 203 11.91 0.06 1.97
CA ILE A 203 12.70 1.09 2.63
C ILE A 203 12.81 0.76 4.11
N ILE A 204 14.04 0.57 4.58
CA ILE A 204 14.37 0.32 5.99
C ILE A 204 15.05 1.57 6.54
N PRO A 205 14.58 2.10 7.69
CA PRO A 205 15.22 3.23 8.36
C PRO A 205 16.67 2.89 8.68
N LYS A 206 17.58 3.83 8.38
CA LYS A 206 18.96 3.76 8.86
C LYS A 206 18.97 4.20 10.33
N HIS A 207 19.47 3.37 11.19
CA HIS A 207 19.71 3.68 12.60
C HIS A 207 20.93 4.58 12.76
#